data_f36bffe3fb667f2d841a89e420aa7c83
#
_entry.id   f36bffe3fb667f2d841a89e420aa7c83
#
_cell.length_a   1.000
_cell.length_b   1.000
_cell.length_c   1.000
_cell.angle_alpha   90.00
_cell.angle_beta   90.00
_cell.angle_gamma   90.00
#
_symmetry.space_group_name_H-M   'P 1'
#
loop_
_entity.id
_entity.type
_entity.pdbx_description
1 polymer ?
#
loop_
_entity_poly.entity_id
_entity_poly.type
_entity_poly.pdbx_seq_one_letter_code
_entity_poly.pdbx_strand_id
1 'polypeptide(L)'
;IVLRMGVHQLLNMRVPAHAALNQSVSLAREKIGAGPASFINAVLRRVSERTPEEWYELIIEDAKDDTERMALLASHPGWIVRSMRQALVAHGRPASEIEQLLEADNLAPVVNLVALPGLGSLDEAREQGAVDGELVEGSALYASGDLARLESVREGTVRAQDAGSQLVARALAAAPLDDTDTAWLDLC
;
A
#
# COMPACT_ATOMS: atom_id res chain seq x y z
N ILE A 1 18.65 1.75 7.94
CA ILE A 1 17.24 1.32 8.10
C ILE A 1 16.58 2.09 9.24
N VAL A 2 17.09 2.06 10.49
CA VAL A 2 16.44 2.66 11.67
C VAL A 2 16.10 4.14 11.48
N LEU A 3 16.99 4.95 10.88
CA LEU A 3 16.71 6.36 10.57
C LEU A 3 15.51 6.51 9.62
N ARG A 4 15.46 5.71 8.56
CA ARG A 4 14.33 5.75 7.60
C ARG A 4 13.00 5.39 8.27
N MET A 5 12.99 4.37 9.13
CA MET A 5 11.81 3.99 9.91
C MET A 5 11.38 5.12 10.85
N GLY A 6 12.32 5.72 11.59
CA GLY A 6 12.05 6.82 12.51
C GLY A 6 11.51 8.06 11.80
N VAL A 7 12.10 8.44 10.66
CA VAL A 7 11.62 9.56 9.83
C VAL A 7 10.21 9.28 9.29
N HIS A 8 9.96 8.07 8.79
CA HIS A 8 8.64 7.69 8.31
C HIS A 8 7.58 7.76 9.42
N GLN A 9 7.90 7.29 10.64
CA GLN A 9 7.00 7.41 11.78
C GLN A 9 6.72 8.86 12.17
N LEU A 10 7.73 9.74 12.09
CA LEU A 10 7.61 11.15 12.44
C LEU A 10 6.79 11.95 11.41
N LEU A 11 6.99 11.70 10.11
CA LEU A 11 6.47 12.53 9.04
C LEU A 11 5.21 11.96 8.36
N ASN A 12 5.05 10.62 8.34
CA ASN A 12 4.00 9.98 7.55
C ASN A 12 3.03 9.12 8.38
N MET A 13 3.28 8.94 9.67
CA MET A 13 2.42 8.14 10.53
C MET A 13 1.83 8.97 11.67
N ARG A 14 0.67 8.55 12.19
CA ARG A 14 0.02 9.17 13.35
C ARG A 14 0.65 8.70 14.67
N VAL A 15 1.99 8.80 14.77
CA VAL A 15 2.74 8.42 15.97
C VAL A 15 3.24 9.68 16.64
N PRO A 16 3.03 9.87 17.96
CA PRO A 16 3.60 11.01 18.68
C PRO A 16 5.12 11.04 18.54
N ALA A 17 5.70 12.22 18.29
CA ALA A 17 7.13 12.38 18.00
C ALA A 17 8.02 11.78 19.10
N HIS A 18 7.67 11.96 20.38
CA HIS A 18 8.41 11.39 21.48
C HIS A 18 8.43 9.85 21.48
N ALA A 19 7.33 9.21 21.06
CA ALA A 19 7.25 7.76 20.96
C ALA A 19 8.10 7.23 19.80
N ALA A 20 8.00 7.84 18.61
CA ALA A 20 8.80 7.50 17.44
C ALA A 20 10.32 7.61 17.74
N LEU A 21 10.72 8.70 18.37
CA LEU A 21 12.10 8.93 18.81
C LEU A 21 12.57 7.85 19.78
N ASN A 22 11.83 7.64 20.87
CA ASN A 22 12.23 6.69 21.92
C ASN A 22 12.35 5.27 21.40
N GLN A 23 11.39 4.80 20.61
CA GLN A 23 11.41 3.44 20.05
C GLN A 23 12.55 3.26 19.05
N SER A 24 12.77 4.21 18.16
CA SER A 24 13.86 4.16 17.19
C SER A 24 15.24 4.16 17.88
N VAL A 25 15.42 4.99 18.89
CA VAL A 25 16.69 5.07 19.66
C VAL A 25 16.91 3.81 20.49
N SER A 26 15.85 3.25 21.11
CA SER A 26 15.93 1.99 21.87
C SER A 26 16.31 0.82 20.97
N LEU A 27 15.66 0.71 19.80
CA LEU A 27 15.99 -0.29 18.79
C LEU A 27 17.45 -0.18 18.33
N ALA A 28 17.91 1.04 18.06
CA ALA A 28 19.29 1.28 17.66
C ALA A 28 20.28 0.89 18.76
N ARG A 29 19.98 1.22 20.01
CA ARG A 29 20.84 0.87 21.15
C ARG A 29 20.94 -0.63 21.35
N GLU A 30 19.83 -1.33 21.23
CA GLU A 30 19.76 -2.79 21.39
C GLU A 30 20.46 -3.53 20.25
N LYS A 31 20.21 -3.13 18.98
CA LYS A 31 20.65 -3.89 17.81
C LYS A 31 21.99 -3.43 17.23
N ILE A 32 22.43 -2.21 17.50
CA ILE A 32 23.61 -1.62 16.85
C ILE A 32 24.63 -1.13 17.91
N GLY A 33 24.16 -0.45 18.96
CA GLY A 33 25.01 0.04 20.04
C GLY A 33 24.75 1.50 20.42
N ALA A 34 25.42 1.97 21.47
CA ALA A 34 25.19 3.28 22.08
C ALA A 34 25.61 4.47 21.18
N GLY A 35 26.74 4.35 20.47
CA GLY A 35 27.24 5.41 19.57
C GLY A 35 26.26 5.72 18.45
N PRO A 36 25.89 4.73 17.61
CA PRO A 36 24.88 4.92 16.59
C PRO A 36 23.52 5.39 17.13
N ALA A 37 23.10 4.92 18.31
CA ALA A 37 21.86 5.36 18.94
C ALA A 37 21.85 6.86 19.26
N SER A 38 22.99 7.40 19.73
CA SER A 38 23.15 8.84 19.98
C SER A 38 23.05 9.67 18.69
N PHE A 39 23.68 9.21 17.62
CA PHE A 39 23.58 9.84 16.29
C PHE A 39 22.14 9.82 15.77
N ILE A 40 21.47 8.66 15.83
CA ILE A 40 20.07 8.51 15.42
C ILE A 40 19.17 9.45 16.19
N ASN A 41 19.36 9.56 17.52
CA ASN A 41 18.59 10.49 18.34
C ASN A 41 18.79 11.94 17.88
N ALA A 42 20.02 12.36 17.61
CA ALA A 42 20.32 13.72 17.16
C ALA A 42 19.63 14.03 15.81
N VAL A 43 19.73 13.11 14.86
CA VAL A 43 19.09 13.28 13.53
C VAL A 43 17.58 13.32 13.63
N LEU A 44 16.96 12.36 14.33
CA LEU A 44 15.49 12.30 14.44
C LEU A 44 14.92 13.49 15.22
N ARG A 45 15.64 14.02 16.22
CA ARG A 45 15.26 15.29 16.89
C ARG A 45 15.23 16.43 15.89
N ARG A 46 16.26 16.54 15.04
CA ARG A 46 16.32 17.58 14.02
C ARG A 46 15.20 17.45 13.01
N VAL A 47 14.85 16.22 12.63
CA VAL A 47 13.69 15.96 11.75
C VAL A 47 12.39 16.39 12.40
N SER A 48 12.20 16.15 13.70
CA SER A 48 10.98 16.51 14.42
C SER A 48 10.78 18.02 14.70
N GLU A 49 11.77 18.85 14.37
CA GLU A 49 11.69 20.32 14.54
C GLU A 49 10.88 21.00 13.42
N ARG A 50 10.56 20.28 12.33
CA ARG A 50 9.84 20.80 11.17
C ARG A 50 8.65 19.94 10.83
N THR A 51 7.67 20.56 10.17
CA THR A 51 6.51 19.85 9.65
C THR A 51 6.88 19.04 8.38
N PRO A 52 6.06 18.05 7.97
CA PRO A 52 6.25 17.36 6.70
C PRO A 52 6.30 18.33 5.51
N GLU A 53 5.43 19.35 5.49
CA GLU A 53 5.33 20.35 4.42
C GLU A 53 6.63 21.15 4.30
N GLU A 54 7.17 21.63 5.43
CA GLU A 54 8.46 22.36 5.45
C GLU A 54 9.62 21.48 4.96
N TRP A 55 9.58 20.16 5.23
CA TRP A 55 10.57 19.23 4.70
C TRP A 55 10.40 18.99 3.20
N TYR A 56 9.17 18.89 2.70
CA TYR A 56 8.91 18.74 1.27
C TYR A 56 9.39 19.96 0.48
N GLU A 57 9.14 21.18 0.98
CA GLU A 57 9.65 22.41 0.36
C GLU A 57 11.18 22.38 0.22
N LEU A 58 11.89 22.01 1.30
CA LEU A 58 13.36 21.89 1.27
C LEU A 58 13.87 20.81 0.32
N ILE A 59 13.18 19.64 0.28
CA ILE A 59 13.61 18.50 -0.55
C ILE A 59 13.48 18.84 -2.04
N ILE A 60 12.47 19.61 -2.43
CA ILE A 60 12.23 19.98 -3.83
C ILE A 60 13.00 21.23 -4.27
N GLU A 61 13.58 22.00 -3.34
CA GLU A 61 14.33 23.22 -3.64
C GLU A 61 15.50 22.96 -4.60
N ASP A 62 16.15 21.80 -4.46
CA ASP A 62 17.28 21.36 -5.28
C ASP A 62 16.87 20.51 -6.51
N ALA A 63 15.58 20.31 -6.77
CA ALA A 63 15.12 19.51 -7.90
C ALA A 63 15.50 20.14 -9.24
N LYS A 64 16.16 19.38 -10.12
CA LYS A 64 16.71 19.87 -11.38
C LYS A 64 15.66 20.15 -12.45
N ASP A 65 14.55 19.40 -12.40
CA ASP A 65 13.45 19.50 -13.32
C ASP A 65 12.13 19.03 -12.67
N ASP A 66 11.03 19.22 -13.38
CA ASP A 66 9.70 18.85 -12.92
C ASP A 66 9.56 17.32 -12.68
N THR A 67 10.25 16.51 -13.45
CA THR A 67 10.26 15.06 -13.25
C THR A 67 10.94 14.67 -11.94
N GLU A 68 12.06 15.29 -11.62
CA GLU A 68 12.77 15.06 -10.34
C GLU A 68 11.94 15.59 -9.17
N ARG A 69 11.30 16.75 -9.33
CA ARG A 69 10.36 17.28 -8.33
C ARG A 69 9.22 16.32 -8.04
N MET A 70 8.52 15.80 -9.06
CA MET A 70 7.46 14.82 -8.90
C MET A 70 7.98 13.54 -8.25
N ALA A 71 9.14 13.05 -8.69
CA ALA A 71 9.79 11.86 -8.17
C ALA A 71 10.06 11.95 -6.66
N LEU A 72 10.57 13.10 -6.21
CA LEU A 72 10.84 13.38 -4.81
C LEU A 72 9.55 13.43 -3.97
N LEU A 73 8.56 14.21 -4.42
CA LEU A 73 7.28 14.37 -3.72
C LEU A 73 6.49 13.07 -3.62
N ALA A 74 6.46 12.31 -4.70
CA ALA A 74 5.72 11.04 -4.75
C ALA A 74 6.55 9.83 -4.26
N SER A 75 7.80 10.04 -3.82
CA SER A 75 8.71 8.96 -3.36
C SER A 75 8.96 7.89 -4.43
N HIS A 76 9.04 8.29 -5.69
CA HIS A 76 9.35 7.41 -6.82
C HIS A 76 10.73 7.71 -7.39
N PRO A 77 11.48 6.71 -7.88
CA PRO A 77 12.66 6.97 -8.69
C PRO A 77 12.32 7.74 -9.97
N GLY A 78 13.13 8.73 -10.35
CA GLY A 78 12.86 9.57 -11.54
C GLY A 78 12.71 8.77 -12.85
N TRP A 79 13.38 7.62 -12.99
CA TRP A 79 13.23 6.76 -14.16
C TRP A 79 11.85 6.08 -14.20
N ILE A 80 11.24 5.76 -13.04
CA ILE A 80 9.87 5.24 -12.95
C ILE A 80 8.89 6.30 -13.43
N VAL A 81 8.99 7.54 -12.93
CA VAL A 81 8.13 8.64 -13.36
C VAL A 81 8.18 8.84 -14.88
N ARG A 82 9.39 8.79 -15.47
CA ARG A 82 9.54 8.89 -16.95
C ARG A 82 8.87 7.71 -17.67
N SER A 83 9.07 6.49 -17.18
CA SER A 83 8.48 5.28 -17.79
C SER A 83 6.95 5.30 -17.72
N MET A 84 6.37 5.67 -16.58
CA MET A 84 4.92 5.80 -16.40
C MET A 84 4.35 6.88 -17.34
N ARG A 85 5.00 8.05 -17.45
CA ARG A 85 4.58 9.10 -18.37
C ARG A 85 4.62 8.64 -19.83
N GLN A 86 5.65 7.89 -20.22
CA GLN A 86 5.74 7.31 -21.57
C GLN A 86 4.63 6.26 -21.80
N ALA A 87 4.34 5.45 -20.82
CA ALA A 87 3.26 4.46 -20.91
C ALA A 87 1.88 5.13 -21.08
N LEU A 88 1.58 6.18 -20.32
CA LEU A 88 0.35 6.96 -20.52
C LEU A 88 0.21 7.42 -21.96
N VAL A 89 1.24 8.08 -22.51
CA VAL A 89 1.23 8.57 -23.90
C VAL A 89 1.11 7.43 -24.91
N ALA A 90 1.82 6.32 -24.71
CA ALA A 90 1.76 5.17 -25.61
C ALA A 90 0.36 4.53 -25.65
N HIS A 91 -0.41 4.66 -24.59
CA HIS A 91 -1.80 4.20 -24.49
C HIS A 91 -2.85 5.30 -24.80
N GLY A 92 -2.43 6.39 -25.41
CA GLY A 92 -3.33 7.47 -25.83
C GLY A 92 -3.87 8.35 -24.68
N ARG A 93 -3.23 8.30 -23.52
CA ARG A 93 -3.60 9.12 -22.36
C ARG A 93 -2.74 10.38 -22.29
N PRO A 94 -3.26 11.49 -21.73
CA PRO A 94 -2.48 12.69 -21.57
C PRO A 94 -1.33 12.50 -20.58
N ALA A 95 -0.15 13.05 -20.90
CA ALA A 95 1.02 13.00 -20.04
C ALA A 95 0.79 13.70 -18.67
N SER A 96 -0.18 14.62 -18.60
CA SER A 96 -0.58 15.31 -17.36
C SER A 96 -1.22 14.41 -16.31
N GLU A 97 -1.69 13.22 -16.69
CA GLU A 97 -2.24 12.25 -15.73
C GLU A 97 -1.18 11.62 -14.82
N ILE A 98 0.11 11.89 -15.07
CA ILE A 98 1.21 11.33 -14.27
C ILE A 98 1.10 11.69 -12.78
N GLU A 99 0.63 12.87 -12.44
CA GLU A 99 0.48 13.29 -11.04
C GLU A 99 -0.56 12.45 -10.33
N GLN A 100 -1.73 12.26 -10.95
CA GLN A 100 -2.80 11.42 -10.41
C GLN A 100 -2.38 9.94 -10.28
N LEU A 101 -1.60 9.44 -11.24
CA LEU A 101 -1.06 8.08 -11.20
C LEU A 101 -0.10 7.90 -10.03
N LEU A 102 0.82 8.83 -9.81
CA LEU A 102 1.77 8.80 -8.69
C LEU A 102 1.07 8.94 -7.33
N GLU A 103 0.00 9.74 -7.25
CA GLU A 103 -0.84 9.84 -6.06
C GLU A 103 -1.56 8.52 -5.78
N ALA A 104 -2.14 7.90 -6.81
CA ALA A 104 -2.84 6.63 -6.68
C ALA A 104 -1.92 5.49 -6.20
N ASP A 105 -0.67 5.46 -6.66
CA ASP A 105 0.33 4.49 -6.23
C ASP A 105 0.69 4.60 -4.73
N ASN A 106 0.52 5.78 -4.15
CA ASN A 106 0.79 6.04 -2.73
C ASN A 106 -0.45 5.88 -1.83
N LEU A 107 -1.63 5.64 -2.40
CA LEU A 107 -2.82 5.37 -1.59
C LEU A 107 -2.70 4.00 -0.92
N ALA A 108 -3.14 3.94 0.33
CA ALA A 108 -3.28 2.65 1.00
C ALA A 108 -4.28 1.77 0.25
N PRO A 109 -3.94 0.50 -0.07
CA PRO A 109 -4.85 -0.37 -0.78
C PRO A 109 -6.10 -0.64 0.06
N VAL A 110 -7.26 -0.60 -0.57
CA VAL A 110 -8.51 -1.07 0.03
C VAL A 110 -8.53 -2.59 -0.08
N VAL A 111 -8.86 -3.26 1.01
CA VAL A 111 -8.91 -4.72 1.03
C VAL A 111 -10.12 -5.20 0.25
N ASN A 112 -9.88 -6.03 -0.77
CA ASN A 112 -10.93 -6.74 -1.48
C ASN A 112 -11.23 -8.06 -0.78
N LEU A 113 -12.49 -8.36 -0.57
CA LEU A 113 -12.98 -9.60 0.02
C LEU A 113 -13.73 -10.43 -1.02
N VAL A 114 -13.59 -11.74 -0.91
CA VAL A 114 -14.38 -12.73 -1.66
C VAL A 114 -14.94 -13.76 -0.70
N ALA A 115 -16.22 -14.08 -0.83
CA ALA A 115 -16.81 -15.24 -0.19
C ALA A 115 -16.56 -16.49 -1.04
N LEU A 116 -16.18 -17.59 -0.40
CA LEU A 116 -16.03 -18.87 -1.08
C LEU A 116 -17.43 -19.39 -1.50
N PRO A 117 -17.63 -19.73 -2.79
CA PRO A 117 -18.93 -20.16 -3.29
C PRO A 117 -19.51 -21.34 -2.50
N GLY A 118 -20.73 -21.20 -2.03
CA GLY A 118 -21.43 -22.25 -1.25
C GLY A 118 -20.96 -22.44 0.19
N LEU A 119 -19.94 -21.71 0.65
CA LEU A 119 -19.36 -21.83 1.98
C LEU A 119 -19.48 -20.55 2.81
N GLY A 120 -19.47 -19.38 2.19
CA GLY A 120 -19.46 -18.11 2.90
C GLY A 120 -20.39 -17.06 2.29
N SER A 121 -20.62 -15.98 3.08
CA SER A 121 -21.32 -14.78 2.68
C SER A 121 -20.49 -13.56 3.07
N LEU A 122 -20.68 -12.44 2.34
CA LEU A 122 -20.10 -11.14 2.68
C LEU A 122 -21.00 -10.28 3.58
N ASP A 123 -22.11 -10.83 4.09
CA ASP A 123 -23.09 -10.04 4.86
C ASP A 123 -22.48 -9.49 6.15
N GLU A 124 -21.71 -10.30 6.89
CA GLU A 124 -20.96 -9.85 8.07
C GLU A 124 -20.04 -8.66 7.74
N ALA A 125 -19.29 -8.74 6.64
CA ALA A 125 -18.40 -7.68 6.22
C ALA A 125 -19.18 -6.40 5.86
N ARG A 126 -20.34 -6.53 5.18
CA ARG A 126 -21.23 -5.41 4.85
C ARG A 126 -21.81 -4.75 6.09
N GLU A 127 -22.23 -5.51 7.08
CA GLU A 127 -22.68 -5.02 8.38
C GLU A 127 -21.59 -4.22 9.10
N GLN A 128 -20.31 -4.55 8.86
CA GLN A 128 -19.16 -3.85 9.40
C GLN A 128 -18.61 -2.77 8.44
N GLY A 129 -19.36 -2.35 7.43
CA GLY A 129 -19.09 -1.22 6.58
C GLY A 129 -18.36 -1.54 5.26
N ALA A 130 -18.27 -2.80 4.87
CA ALA A 130 -17.81 -3.13 3.52
C ALA A 130 -18.87 -2.71 2.49
N VAL A 131 -18.40 -2.26 1.34
CA VAL A 131 -19.23 -1.89 0.19
C VAL A 131 -19.01 -2.89 -0.95
N ASP A 132 -19.97 -3.02 -1.85
CA ASP A 132 -19.83 -3.92 -2.99
C ASP A 132 -18.68 -3.48 -3.91
N GLY A 133 -17.91 -4.45 -4.42
CA GLY A 133 -16.83 -4.20 -5.34
C GLY A 133 -17.34 -3.93 -6.75
N GLU A 134 -16.85 -2.86 -7.37
CA GLU A 134 -17.29 -2.45 -8.72
C GLU A 134 -16.71 -3.35 -9.83
N LEU A 135 -15.49 -3.88 -9.63
CA LEU A 135 -14.77 -4.63 -10.66
C LEU A 135 -15.15 -6.12 -10.73
N VAL A 136 -15.59 -6.68 -9.61
CA VAL A 136 -15.90 -8.11 -9.51
C VAL A 136 -17.24 -8.26 -8.80
N GLU A 137 -18.24 -8.71 -9.54
CA GLU A 137 -19.56 -9.00 -8.97
C GLU A 137 -19.45 -9.99 -7.81
N GLY A 138 -20.13 -9.71 -6.68
CA GLY A 138 -20.08 -10.55 -5.48
C GLY A 138 -18.75 -10.45 -4.70
N SER A 139 -17.93 -9.44 -4.96
CA SER A 139 -16.83 -9.03 -4.09
C SER A 139 -17.25 -7.88 -3.18
N ALA A 140 -16.47 -7.59 -2.15
CA ALA A 140 -16.65 -6.41 -1.31
C ALA A 140 -15.33 -5.69 -1.05
N LEU A 141 -15.40 -4.38 -0.88
CA LEU A 141 -14.29 -3.50 -0.50
C LEU A 141 -14.41 -3.19 1.00
N TYR A 142 -13.39 -3.54 1.76
CA TYR A 142 -13.30 -3.28 3.19
C TYR A 142 -12.23 -2.22 3.46
N ALA A 143 -12.66 -0.96 3.57
CA ALA A 143 -11.77 0.19 3.62
C ALA A 143 -11.10 0.40 4.98
N SER A 144 -11.70 -0.07 6.07
CA SER A 144 -11.18 0.16 7.42
C SER A 144 -11.61 -0.95 8.37
N GLY A 145 -10.72 -1.32 9.27
CA GLY A 145 -10.97 -2.31 10.30
C GLY A 145 -9.92 -3.43 10.30
N ASP A 146 -10.01 -4.25 11.33
CA ASP A 146 -9.16 -5.43 11.48
C ASP A 146 -9.91 -6.64 10.92
N LEU A 147 -9.41 -7.22 9.83
CA LEU A 147 -9.99 -8.41 9.20
C LEU A 147 -10.12 -9.59 10.17
N ALA A 148 -9.23 -9.68 11.16
CA ALA A 148 -9.29 -10.73 12.17
C ALA A 148 -10.53 -10.65 13.08
N ARG A 149 -11.28 -9.55 13.03
CA ARG A 149 -12.57 -9.41 13.75
C ARG A 149 -13.73 -10.05 13.01
N LEU A 150 -13.61 -10.24 11.70
CA LEU A 150 -14.63 -10.94 10.91
C LEU A 150 -14.54 -12.45 11.21
N GLU A 151 -15.63 -13.02 11.71
CA GLU A 151 -15.70 -14.45 12.01
C GLU A 151 -15.57 -15.29 10.73
N SER A 152 -16.24 -14.86 9.65
CA SER A 152 -16.15 -15.48 8.34
C SER A 152 -14.73 -15.51 7.77
N VAL A 153 -13.89 -14.51 8.08
CA VAL A 153 -12.46 -14.53 7.71
C VAL A 153 -11.67 -15.51 8.58
N ARG A 154 -11.94 -15.57 9.88
CA ARG A 154 -11.29 -16.52 10.78
C ARG A 154 -11.64 -17.98 10.46
N GLU A 155 -12.85 -18.23 10.05
CA GLU A 155 -13.32 -19.53 9.60
C GLU A 155 -12.83 -19.90 8.18
N GLY A 156 -12.28 -18.92 7.44
CA GLY A 156 -11.77 -19.11 6.09
C GLY A 156 -12.87 -19.21 5.01
N THR A 157 -14.11 -18.89 5.33
CA THR A 157 -15.24 -18.86 4.39
C THR A 157 -15.27 -17.56 3.57
N VAL A 158 -14.65 -16.49 4.08
CA VAL A 158 -14.36 -15.23 3.40
C VAL A 158 -12.85 -15.02 3.40
N ARG A 159 -12.30 -14.53 2.30
CA ARG A 159 -10.86 -14.29 2.14
C ARG A 159 -10.58 -12.90 1.58
N ALA A 160 -9.47 -12.32 2.01
CA ALA A 160 -8.87 -11.18 1.34
C ALA A 160 -8.21 -11.68 0.04
N GLN A 161 -8.66 -11.18 -1.10
CA GLN A 161 -8.09 -11.49 -2.41
C GLN A 161 -8.26 -10.29 -3.31
N ASP A 162 -7.18 -9.86 -3.96
CA ASP A 162 -7.22 -8.73 -4.90
C ASP A 162 -8.20 -8.98 -6.05
N ALA A 163 -8.86 -7.92 -6.52
CA ALA A 163 -9.86 -8.00 -7.58
C ALA A 163 -9.30 -8.61 -8.87
N GLY A 164 -8.06 -8.28 -9.25
CA GLY A 164 -7.40 -8.87 -10.41
C GLY A 164 -7.22 -10.38 -10.26
N SER A 165 -6.81 -10.85 -9.07
CA SER A 165 -6.68 -12.28 -8.78
C SER A 165 -8.03 -13.01 -8.80
N GLN A 166 -9.11 -12.36 -8.32
CA GLN A 166 -10.47 -12.89 -8.42
C GLN A 166 -10.91 -13.04 -9.88
N LEU A 167 -10.60 -12.05 -10.73
CA LEU A 167 -10.91 -12.11 -12.17
C LEU A 167 -10.16 -13.24 -12.87
N VAL A 168 -8.87 -13.43 -12.55
CA VAL A 168 -8.07 -14.54 -13.12
C VAL A 168 -8.65 -15.89 -12.72
N ALA A 169 -9.00 -16.07 -11.44
CA ALA A 169 -9.61 -17.30 -10.96
C ALA A 169 -10.96 -17.60 -11.66
N ARG A 170 -11.79 -16.58 -11.86
CA ARG A 170 -13.06 -16.70 -12.58
C ARG A 170 -12.86 -17.00 -14.07
N ALA A 171 -11.88 -16.34 -14.69
CA ALA A 171 -11.55 -16.62 -16.10
C ALA A 171 -11.09 -18.07 -16.28
N LEU A 172 -10.28 -18.59 -15.36
CA LEU A 172 -9.87 -20.00 -15.37
C LEU A 172 -11.08 -20.92 -15.19
N ALA A 173 -11.96 -20.64 -14.22
CA ALA A 173 -13.15 -21.46 -13.97
C ALA A 173 -14.15 -21.46 -15.15
N ALA A 174 -14.17 -20.37 -15.92
CA ALA A 174 -15.04 -20.23 -17.10
C ALA A 174 -14.38 -20.67 -18.41
N ALA A 175 -13.11 -21.08 -18.39
CA ALA A 175 -12.41 -21.51 -19.58
C ALA A 175 -13.09 -22.76 -20.18
N PRO A 176 -13.33 -22.80 -21.49
CA PRO A 176 -13.86 -24.00 -22.14
C PRO A 176 -12.84 -25.13 -22.05
N LEU A 177 -13.29 -26.31 -21.67
CA LEU A 177 -12.47 -27.51 -21.56
C LEU A 177 -12.88 -28.51 -22.62
N ASP A 178 -11.89 -29.22 -23.17
CA ASP A 178 -12.13 -30.21 -24.21
C ASP A 178 -12.71 -31.52 -23.63
N ASP A 179 -12.68 -31.71 -22.31
CA ASP A 179 -13.19 -32.88 -21.63
C ASP A 179 -13.78 -32.50 -20.23
N THR A 180 -14.48 -33.43 -19.61
CA THR A 180 -15.01 -33.27 -18.24
C THR A 180 -13.90 -33.35 -17.22
N ASP A 181 -13.51 -32.22 -16.69
CA ASP A 181 -12.54 -32.16 -15.60
C ASP A 181 -13.13 -32.64 -14.29
N THR A 182 -12.49 -33.66 -13.74
CA THR A 182 -12.83 -34.20 -12.42
C THR A 182 -11.81 -33.85 -11.36
N ALA A 183 -10.66 -33.26 -11.74
CA ALA A 183 -9.59 -32.89 -10.82
C ALA A 183 -8.86 -31.64 -11.28
N TRP A 184 -8.59 -30.76 -10.34
CA TRP A 184 -7.79 -29.55 -10.51
C TRP A 184 -6.52 -29.65 -9.68
N LEU A 185 -5.39 -29.23 -10.22
CA LEU A 185 -4.11 -29.19 -9.53
C LEU A 185 -3.60 -27.75 -9.48
N ASP A 186 -3.46 -27.24 -8.27
CA ASP A 186 -2.74 -26.00 -8.00
C ASP A 186 -1.28 -26.34 -7.64
N LEU A 187 -0.34 -25.77 -8.34
CA LEU A 187 1.10 -26.02 -8.19
C LEU A 187 1.83 -24.91 -7.42
N CYS A 188 1.12 -23.88 -6.90
CA CYS A 188 1.71 -22.74 -6.21
C CYS A 188 1.53 -22.81 -4.70
#